data_6acac3a012d4fabce7efa5088386b392
#
_entry.id   6acac3a012d4fabce7efa5088386b392
#
_cell.length_a   1.000
_cell.length_b   1.000
_cell.length_c   1.000
_cell.angle_alpha   90.00
_cell.angle_beta   90.00
_cell.angle_gamma   90.00
#
_symmetry.space_group_name_H-M   'P 1'
#
loop_
_entity.id
_entity.type
_entity.pdbx_description
1 polymer ?
#
loop_
_entity_poly.entity_id
_entity_poly.type
_entity_poly.pdbx_seq_one_letter_code
_entity_poly.pdbx_strand_id
1 'polypeptide(L)'
;MSNLLLLMRICLLLLSFSYSILCAQIKPTDSMMVAPVSSGKIEPMSEWLTLWLTQSTDVEKLAVKSPATEIRLSPNASTVTRIGVSYRFISAYITWVPRFLPGNNDDVERGKTKGAGLALAFNGRHWLQELSYSRTKGYYIENTDRFDPSWSPGKLYIQFPDLVFTQYQGSTAYNFNASFSVNALSTLSERQLKSAGSFIPQLLYRYYINDNKAAPAPGGSNQKGTNLEILLGAGYFYNFVLQQRWYAALGMAPNAGYIFSRITTRYGNGTTGKGNQANFILRLDARAGIGYNGPRFFRACMAVCWNRPSDKVNRM
;
A
#
# COMPACT_ATOMS: atom_id res chain seq x y z
N MET A 1 -34.88 -6.34 8.17
CA MET A 1 -33.78 -7.33 8.22
C MET A 1 -32.77 -7.21 7.09
N SER A 2 -33.12 -6.71 5.90
CA SER A 2 -32.19 -6.60 4.76
C SER A 2 -31.05 -5.58 4.95
N ASN A 3 -31.30 -4.46 5.59
CA ASN A 3 -30.30 -3.39 5.78
C ASN A 3 -29.19 -3.76 6.80
N LEU A 4 -29.50 -4.58 7.79
CA LEU A 4 -28.53 -5.05 8.78
C LEU A 4 -27.55 -6.06 8.18
N LEU A 5 -28.05 -6.93 7.29
CA LEU A 5 -27.24 -7.89 6.52
C LEU A 5 -26.33 -7.19 5.50
N LEU A 6 -26.78 -6.10 4.90
CA LEU A 6 -26.00 -5.26 4.00
C LEU A 6 -24.88 -4.54 4.76
N LEU A 7 -25.19 -3.94 5.92
CA LEU A 7 -24.18 -3.34 6.80
C LEU A 7 -23.16 -4.36 7.32
N MET A 8 -23.59 -5.55 7.73
CA MET A 8 -22.69 -6.63 8.12
C MET A 8 -21.78 -7.10 6.97
N ARG A 9 -22.29 -7.18 5.73
CA ARG A 9 -21.48 -7.51 4.55
C ARG A 9 -20.49 -6.41 4.19
N ILE A 10 -20.87 -5.15 4.34
CA ILE A 10 -19.96 -3.99 4.16
C ILE A 10 -18.91 -3.97 5.26
N CYS A 11 -19.27 -4.23 6.52
CA CYS A 11 -18.29 -4.37 7.62
C CYS A 11 -17.36 -5.57 7.44
N LEU A 12 -17.84 -6.71 6.94
CA LEU A 12 -17.01 -7.89 6.64
C LEU A 12 -16.08 -7.65 5.44
N LEU A 13 -16.51 -6.91 4.42
CA LEU A 13 -15.68 -6.49 3.29
C LEU A 13 -14.61 -5.45 3.72
N LEU A 14 -14.94 -4.56 4.68
CA LEU A 14 -13.97 -3.62 5.25
C LEU A 14 -12.94 -4.30 6.17
N LEU A 15 -13.29 -5.44 6.78
CA LEU A 15 -12.36 -6.23 7.59
C LEU A 15 -11.35 -7.05 6.77
N SER A 16 -11.58 -7.24 5.48
CA SER A 16 -10.66 -7.99 4.61
C SER A 16 -9.38 -7.23 4.22
N PHE A 17 -9.30 -5.92 4.51
CA PHE A 17 -8.12 -5.06 4.28
C PHE A 17 -7.67 -4.40 5.57
N SER A 18 -7.57 -5.14 6.67
CA SER A 18 -7.21 -4.57 7.96
C SER A 18 -5.70 -4.53 8.18
N TYR A 19 -5.22 -3.35 8.54
CA TYR A 19 -3.88 -3.15 9.11
C TYR A 19 -3.99 -3.20 10.64
N SER A 20 -3.19 -4.03 11.28
CA SER A 20 -3.02 -3.98 12.74
C SER A 20 -1.69 -3.32 13.05
N ILE A 21 -1.72 -2.23 13.79
CA ILE A 21 -0.53 -1.47 14.19
C ILE A 21 -0.37 -1.65 15.70
N LEU A 22 0.78 -2.14 16.12
CA LEU A 22 1.24 -2.19 17.50
C LEU A 22 2.42 -1.23 17.65
N CYS A 23 2.38 -0.37 18.65
CA CYS A 23 3.39 0.65 18.86
C CYS A 23 3.87 0.69 20.30
N ALA A 24 5.17 0.82 20.49
CA ALA A 24 5.82 1.09 21.77
C ALA A 24 6.64 2.38 21.67
N GLN A 25 6.70 3.14 22.75
CA GLN A 25 7.43 4.40 22.82
C GLN A 25 8.50 4.36 23.90
N ILE A 26 9.69 4.86 23.55
CA ILE A 26 10.84 4.95 24.43
C ILE A 26 11.26 6.42 24.52
N LYS A 27 11.32 6.98 25.72
CA LYS A 27 11.85 8.34 25.93
C LYS A 27 13.38 8.25 26.01
N PRO A 28 14.14 8.95 25.14
CA PRO A 28 15.58 9.06 25.30
C PRO A 28 15.94 9.78 26.60
N THR A 29 16.98 9.34 27.30
CA THR A 29 17.30 9.73 28.67
C THR A 29 17.87 11.16 28.79
N ASP A 30 18.30 11.79 27.71
CA ASP A 30 18.85 13.14 27.69
C ASP A 30 18.25 14.00 26.57
N SER A 31 17.25 14.78 26.90
CA SER A 31 16.88 15.92 26.05
C SER A 31 16.49 17.11 26.91
N MET A 32 17.49 17.96 27.20
CA MET A 32 17.27 19.37 27.46
C MET A 32 16.72 20.01 26.19
N MET A 33 15.44 19.92 25.92
CA MET A 33 14.78 20.67 24.85
C MET A 33 13.39 21.10 25.27
N VAL A 34 13.12 22.37 24.99
CA VAL A 34 11.87 23.07 25.18
C VAL A 34 10.70 22.21 24.68
N ALA A 35 9.76 21.94 25.55
CA ALA A 35 8.55 21.22 25.21
C ALA A 35 7.84 21.91 24.03
N PRO A 36 7.52 21.22 22.96
CA PRO A 36 6.81 21.82 21.85
C PRO A 36 5.45 22.31 22.34
N VAL A 37 5.10 23.55 22.00
CA VAL A 37 3.83 24.17 22.37
C VAL A 37 2.68 23.32 21.84
N SER A 38 2.02 22.60 22.72
CA SER A 38 0.80 21.86 22.41
C SER A 38 -0.29 22.86 22.00
N SER A 39 -0.85 22.72 20.82
CA SER A 39 -2.00 23.53 20.37
C SER A 39 -3.30 23.19 21.13
N GLY A 40 -3.23 22.37 22.17
CA GLY A 40 -4.38 21.85 22.92
C GLY A 40 -5.24 20.85 22.14
N LYS A 41 -4.93 20.60 20.88
CA LYS A 41 -5.64 19.63 20.00
C LYS A 41 -4.77 18.45 19.58
N ILE A 42 -3.46 18.63 19.52
CA ILE A 42 -2.47 17.60 19.21
C ILE A 42 -1.42 17.60 20.31
N GLU A 43 -1.13 16.44 20.86
CA GLU A 43 0.01 16.20 21.74
C GLU A 43 1.16 15.64 20.89
N PRO A 44 2.22 16.40 20.65
CA PRO A 44 3.36 15.90 19.93
C PRO A 44 4.14 14.92 20.82
N MET A 45 4.49 13.78 20.25
CA MET A 45 5.39 12.82 20.87
C MET A 45 6.79 12.90 20.24
N SER A 46 7.15 14.08 19.77
CA SER A 46 8.37 14.34 19.03
C SER A 46 9.66 14.09 19.82
N GLU A 47 9.57 14.04 21.14
CA GLU A 47 10.69 13.69 22.04
C GLU A 47 10.82 12.17 22.25
N TRP A 48 9.83 11.38 21.78
CA TRP A 48 9.82 9.94 21.94
C TRP A 48 10.26 9.26 20.67
N LEU A 49 11.13 8.25 20.80
CA LEU A 49 11.38 7.29 19.74
C LEU A 49 10.18 6.34 19.71
N THR A 50 9.44 6.37 18.63
CA THR A 50 8.27 5.50 18.42
C THR A 50 8.68 4.30 17.57
N LEU A 51 8.60 3.10 18.14
CA LEU A 51 8.75 1.85 17.40
C LEU A 51 7.36 1.28 17.09
N TRP A 52 7.15 0.87 15.86
CA TRP A 52 5.88 0.31 15.45
C TRP A 52 6.02 -0.92 14.56
N LEU A 53 5.05 -1.80 14.67
CA LEU A 53 4.89 -3.02 13.90
C LEU A 53 3.53 -3.00 13.22
N THR A 54 3.48 -3.24 11.93
CA THR A 54 2.23 -3.34 11.17
C THR A 54 2.16 -4.66 10.43
N GLN A 55 1.01 -5.31 10.52
CA GLN A 55 0.62 -6.42 9.68
C GLN A 55 -0.44 -5.94 8.69
N SER A 56 -0.27 -6.23 7.40
CA SER A 56 -1.24 -5.83 6.38
C SER A 56 -1.40 -6.93 5.33
N THR A 57 -2.59 -6.98 4.73
CA THR A 57 -2.91 -7.85 3.59
C THR A 57 -2.68 -7.14 2.24
N ASP A 58 -1.97 -6.00 2.27
CA ASP A 58 -1.66 -5.20 1.10
C ASP A 58 -0.48 -5.81 0.33
N VAL A 59 -0.80 -6.65 -0.64
CA VAL A 59 0.17 -7.27 -1.55
C VAL A 59 -0.06 -6.78 -2.97
N GLU A 60 1.01 -6.51 -3.69
CA GLU A 60 0.92 -5.99 -5.07
C GLU A 60 0.53 -7.11 -6.03
N LYS A 61 -0.73 -7.10 -6.45
CA LYS A 61 -1.27 -7.98 -7.50
C LYS A 61 -1.18 -7.27 -8.84
N LEU A 62 -0.85 -8.02 -9.89
CA LEU A 62 -0.75 -7.51 -11.25
C LEU A 62 -1.88 -8.10 -12.09
N ALA A 63 -2.55 -7.28 -12.90
CA ALA A 63 -3.52 -7.74 -13.87
C ALA A 63 -3.08 -7.34 -15.28
N VAL A 64 -3.01 -8.30 -16.18
CA VAL A 64 -2.76 -8.08 -17.60
C VAL A 64 -4.05 -8.39 -18.35
N LYS A 65 -4.65 -7.38 -18.96
CA LYS A 65 -5.89 -7.53 -19.72
C LYS A 65 -5.62 -7.38 -21.21
N SER A 66 -6.14 -8.34 -21.98
CA SER A 66 -6.27 -8.26 -23.43
C SER A 66 -7.75 -8.41 -23.81
N PRO A 67 -8.17 -8.10 -25.04
CA PRO A 67 -9.57 -8.23 -25.46
C PRO A 67 -10.19 -9.62 -25.22
N ALA A 68 -9.37 -10.66 -25.26
CA ALA A 68 -9.81 -12.06 -25.13
C ALA A 68 -9.50 -12.67 -23.75
N THR A 69 -8.58 -12.09 -22.99
CA THR A 69 -8.03 -12.80 -21.82
C THR A 69 -7.59 -11.83 -20.72
N GLU A 70 -7.85 -12.20 -19.48
CA GLU A 70 -7.33 -11.52 -18.28
C GLU A 70 -6.43 -12.48 -17.51
N ILE A 71 -5.18 -12.12 -17.29
CA ILE A 71 -4.22 -12.82 -16.45
C ILE A 71 -4.11 -12.07 -15.14
N ARG A 72 -4.40 -12.72 -14.01
CA ARG A 72 -4.23 -12.18 -12.67
C ARG A 72 -3.03 -12.84 -12.01
N LEU A 73 -2.00 -12.05 -11.77
CA LEU A 73 -0.76 -12.48 -11.13
C LEU A 73 -0.75 -12.03 -9.68
N SER A 74 -0.53 -12.97 -8.79
CA SER A 74 -0.44 -12.74 -7.35
C SER A 74 0.88 -13.27 -6.81
N PRO A 75 1.54 -12.58 -5.86
CA PRO A 75 2.64 -13.18 -5.12
C PRO A 75 2.09 -14.21 -4.13
N ASN A 76 2.86 -15.22 -3.77
CA ASN A 76 2.55 -16.14 -2.69
C ASN A 76 2.82 -15.46 -1.35
N ALA A 77 1.96 -14.48 -1.06
CA ALA A 77 2.00 -13.66 0.13
C ALA A 77 0.58 -13.17 0.43
N SER A 78 0.02 -13.56 1.55
CA SER A 78 -1.27 -13.04 2.03
C SER A 78 -1.09 -11.89 3.01
N THR A 79 0.09 -11.82 3.66
CA THR A 79 0.38 -10.84 4.70
C THR A 79 1.80 -10.30 4.55
N VAL A 80 1.92 -8.98 4.70
CA VAL A 80 3.19 -8.23 4.71
C VAL A 80 3.41 -7.67 6.10
N THR A 81 4.63 -7.72 6.58
CA THR A 81 5.04 -7.13 7.86
C THR A 81 5.88 -5.90 7.62
N ARG A 82 5.60 -4.84 8.36
CA ARG A 82 6.41 -3.61 8.38
C ARG A 82 6.86 -3.35 9.81
N ILE A 83 8.15 -3.06 9.97
CA ILE A 83 8.72 -2.52 11.22
C ILE A 83 9.23 -1.13 10.91
N GLY A 84 8.85 -0.18 11.73
CA GLY A 84 9.22 1.20 11.55
C GLY A 84 9.64 1.88 12.83
N VAL A 85 10.36 2.96 12.63
CA VAL A 85 10.79 3.89 13.67
C VAL A 85 10.37 5.30 13.26
N SER A 86 9.87 6.06 14.22
CA SER A 86 9.51 7.46 14.04
C SER A 86 10.14 8.30 15.13
N TYR A 87 10.76 9.40 14.73
CA TYR A 87 11.33 10.39 15.62
C TYR A 87 11.08 11.79 15.06
N ARG A 88 10.44 12.64 15.86
CA ARG A 88 9.99 13.97 15.42
C ARG A 88 9.11 13.88 14.17
N PHE A 89 9.55 14.49 13.06
CA PHE A 89 8.85 14.54 11.78
C PHE A 89 9.34 13.50 10.76
N ILE A 90 10.31 12.66 11.15
CA ILE A 90 10.91 11.65 10.28
C ILE A 90 10.45 10.27 10.72
N SER A 91 10.08 9.45 9.75
CA SER A 91 9.80 8.03 9.95
C SER A 91 10.50 7.21 8.90
N ALA A 92 10.99 6.05 9.30
CA ALA A 92 11.55 5.06 8.38
C ALA A 92 10.99 3.68 8.69
N TYR A 93 10.76 2.87 7.68
CA TYR A 93 10.32 1.50 7.87
C TYR A 93 10.85 0.56 6.81
N ILE A 94 10.99 -0.70 7.20
CA ILE A 94 11.27 -1.81 6.31
C ILE A 94 10.04 -2.69 6.17
N THR A 95 9.90 -3.29 5.00
CA THR A 95 8.81 -4.21 4.66
C THR A 95 9.39 -5.54 4.23
N TRP A 96 8.81 -6.63 4.69
CA TRP A 96 9.15 -7.97 4.20
C TRP A 96 7.94 -8.91 4.25
N VAL A 97 8.04 -10.02 3.55
CA VAL A 97 7.04 -11.10 3.54
C VAL A 97 7.54 -12.22 4.46
N PRO A 98 7.02 -12.35 5.70
CA PRO A 98 7.44 -13.37 6.63
C PRO A 98 6.87 -14.72 6.22
N ARG A 99 7.74 -15.70 5.96
CA ARG A 99 7.35 -17.03 5.48
C ARG A 99 6.76 -17.93 6.55
N PHE A 100 6.93 -17.59 7.83
CA PHE A 100 6.35 -18.34 8.94
C PHE A 100 4.86 -18.02 9.18
N LEU A 101 4.31 -17.00 8.52
CA LEU A 101 2.89 -16.67 8.63
C LEU A 101 2.05 -17.53 7.66
N PRO A 102 0.86 -17.97 8.10
CA PRO A 102 -0.07 -18.70 7.24
C PRO A 102 -0.40 -17.91 5.95
N GLY A 103 -0.43 -18.60 4.82
CA GLY A 103 -0.68 -18.01 3.50
C GLY A 103 0.52 -17.31 2.85
N ASN A 104 1.70 -17.35 3.50
CA ASN A 104 2.97 -16.89 2.95
C ASN A 104 3.94 -18.03 2.64
N ASN A 105 3.55 -19.27 2.84
CA ASN A 105 4.41 -20.44 2.77
C ASN A 105 3.86 -21.58 1.90
N ASP A 106 2.85 -21.31 1.08
CA ASP A 106 2.26 -22.27 0.14
C ASP A 106 3.16 -22.48 -1.10
N ASP A 107 4.47 -22.67 -0.86
CA ASP A 107 5.51 -22.68 -1.90
C ASP A 107 5.32 -23.83 -2.90
N VAL A 108 4.76 -24.95 -2.48
CA VAL A 108 4.52 -26.11 -3.35
C VAL A 108 3.46 -25.77 -4.39
N GLU A 109 2.33 -25.21 -3.96
CA GLU A 109 1.21 -24.92 -4.85
C GLU A 109 1.43 -23.64 -5.67
N ARG A 110 1.89 -22.56 -5.01
CA ARG A 110 1.92 -21.19 -5.56
C ARG A 110 3.31 -20.71 -5.96
N GLY A 111 4.32 -21.50 -5.67
CA GLY A 111 5.71 -21.09 -5.87
C GLY A 111 6.21 -20.12 -4.80
N LYS A 112 7.51 -19.89 -4.83
CA LYS A 112 8.20 -19.10 -3.82
C LYS A 112 8.20 -17.61 -4.14
N THR A 113 7.68 -16.81 -3.23
CA THR A 113 7.77 -15.34 -3.30
C THR A 113 8.85 -14.81 -2.36
N LYS A 114 9.62 -13.82 -2.83
CA LYS A 114 10.53 -13.00 -2.03
C LYS A 114 10.14 -11.54 -2.21
N GLY A 115 9.79 -10.87 -1.11
CA GLY A 115 9.42 -9.45 -1.13
C GLY A 115 10.14 -8.69 -0.03
N ALA A 116 10.68 -7.52 -0.39
CA ALA A 116 11.29 -6.58 0.54
C ALA A 116 11.07 -5.13 0.06
N GLY A 117 11.05 -4.22 1.03
CA GLY A 117 10.91 -2.79 0.76
C GLY A 117 11.41 -1.94 1.90
N LEU A 118 11.57 -0.67 1.60
CA LEU A 118 11.91 0.37 2.58
C LEU A 118 11.14 1.65 2.24
N ALA A 119 10.87 2.46 3.25
CA ALA A 119 10.27 3.77 3.04
C ALA A 119 10.77 4.78 4.06
N LEU A 120 10.72 6.04 3.63
CA LEU A 120 11.01 7.22 4.42
C LEU A 120 9.80 8.16 4.33
N ALA A 121 9.39 8.70 5.46
CA ALA A 121 8.34 9.72 5.52
C ALA A 121 8.83 10.94 6.31
N PHE A 122 8.49 12.11 5.79
CA PHE A 122 8.76 13.40 6.40
C PHE A 122 7.40 14.09 6.60
N ASN A 123 6.88 14.01 7.81
CA ASN A 123 5.54 14.48 8.13
C ASN A 123 5.62 15.71 9.05
N GLY A 124 5.69 16.89 8.44
CA GLY A 124 5.54 18.16 9.15
C GLY A 124 4.06 18.49 9.43
N ARG A 125 3.79 19.65 10.00
CA ARG A 125 2.41 20.11 10.27
C ARG A 125 1.60 20.31 9.00
N HIS A 126 2.23 20.86 7.97
CA HIS A 126 1.60 21.19 6.70
C HIS A 126 2.12 20.31 5.57
N TRP A 127 3.44 20.17 5.45
CA TRP A 127 4.05 19.38 4.40
C TRP A 127 4.21 17.92 4.79
N LEU A 128 3.72 17.05 3.93
CA LEU A 128 3.77 15.60 4.07
C LEU A 128 4.47 15.05 2.85
N GLN A 129 5.50 14.25 3.08
CA GLN A 129 6.28 13.62 2.02
C GLN A 129 6.54 12.17 2.39
N GLU A 130 6.24 11.26 1.47
CA GLU A 130 6.62 9.85 1.60
C GLU A 130 7.36 9.40 0.35
N LEU A 131 8.41 8.60 0.54
CA LEU A 131 9.17 7.95 -0.51
C LEU A 131 9.36 6.49 -0.13
N SER A 132 9.10 5.58 -1.07
CA SER A 132 9.29 4.15 -0.83
C SER A 132 9.85 3.43 -2.03
N TYR A 133 10.54 2.36 -1.73
CA TYR A 133 11.06 1.39 -2.66
C TYR A 133 10.57 0.00 -2.26
N SER A 134 10.15 -0.80 -3.22
CA SER A 134 9.84 -2.21 -2.99
C SER A 134 10.24 -3.07 -4.18
N ARG A 135 10.56 -4.32 -3.87
CA ARG A 135 10.87 -5.34 -4.87
C ARG A 135 10.27 -6.67 -4.46
N THR A 136 9.54 -7.28 -5.38
CA THR A 136 8.92 -8.60 -5.20
C THR A 136 9.32 -9.49 -6.37
N LYS A 137 9.77 -10.71 -6.07
CA LYS A 137 10.11 -11.76 -7.06
C LYS A 137 9.31 -13.01 -6.77
N GLY A 138 8.78 -13.63 -7.83
CA GLY A 138 7.99 -14.84 -7.78
C GLY A 138 6.51 -14.54 -7.68
N TYR A 139 5.78 -14.95 -8.73
CA TYR A 139 4.33 -14.77 -8.88
C TYR A 139 3.71 -16.06 -9.40
N TYR A 140 2.41 -16.19 -9.24
CA TYR A 140 1.61 -17.26 -9.86
C TYR A 140 0.35 -16.67 -10.49
N ILE A 141 -0.27 -17.39 -11.42
CA ILE A 141 -1.56 -17.01 -12.02
C ILE A 141 -2.66 -17.39 -11.03
N GLU A 142 -3.35 -16.40 -10.48
CA GLU A 142 -4.46 -16.61 -9.52
C GLU A 142 -5.67 -17.30 -10.20
N ASN A 143 -5.90 -17.02 -11.47
CA ASN A 143 -6.95 -17.61 -12.29
C ASN A 143 -6.40 -18.71 -13.25
N THR A 144 -5.61 -19.65 -12.71
CA THR A 144 -5.02 -20.76 -13.44
C THR A 144 -6.06 -21.65 -14.12
N ASP A 145 -7.26 -21.78 -13.53
CA ASP A 145 -8.41 -22.50 -14.07
C ASP A 145 -8.83 -22.06 -15.48
N ARG A 146 -8.56 -20.81 -15.84
CA ARG A 146 -8.84 -20.30 -17.19
C ARG A 146 -7.82 -20.73 -18.25
N PHE A 147 -6.65 -21.15 -17.82
CA PHE A 147 -5.51 -21.51 -18.72
C PHE A 147 -5.23 -23.00 -18.70
N ASP A 148 -5.62 -23.68 -17.64
CA ASP A 148 -5.52 -25.13 -17.49
C ASP A 148 -6.86 -25.69 -17.03
N PRO A 149 -7.70 -26.23 -17.94
CA PRO A 149 -8.99 -26.82 -17.60
C PRO A 149 -8.90 -28.03 -16.67
N SER A 150 -7.71 -28.65 -16.54
CA SER A 150 -7.46 -29.78 -15.64
C SER A 150 -7.14 -29.34 -14.21
N TRP A 151 -6.94 -28.04 -14.00
CA TRP A 151 -6.58 -27.49 -12.69
C TRP A 151 -7.80 -27.54 -11.73
N SER A 152 -7.54 -27.83 -10.47
CA SER A 152 -8.51 -27.75 -9.38
C SER A 152 -7.82 -27.31 -8.08
N PRO A 153 -8.54 -26.76 -7.09
CA PRO A 153 -7.96 -26.37 -5.82
C PRO A 153 -7.13 -27.50 -5.19
N GLY A 154 -5.92 -27.13 -4.72
CA GLY A 154 -4.92 -28.08 -4.19
C GLY A 154 -3.92 -28.59 -5.22
N LYS A 155 -4.08 -28.26 -6.50
CA LYS A 155 -3.08 -28.52 -7.54
C LYS A 155 -2.13 -27.33 -7.72
N LEU A 156 -1.01 -27.58 -8.38
CA LEU A 156 -0.02 -26.56 -8.71
C LEU A 156 -0.63 -25.46 -9.58
N TYR A 157 -0.42 -24.21 -9.17
CA TYR A 157 -0.72 -23.05 -10.00
C TYR A 157 0.33 -22.85 -11.09
N ILE A 158 -0.01 -22.14 -12.17
CA ILE A 158 0.98 -21.71 -13.17
C ILE A 158 1.86 -20.64 -12.51
N GLN A 159 3.16 -20.89 -12.44
CA GLN A 159 4.11 -20.09 -11.67
C GLN A 159 5.06 -19.30 -12.55
N PHE A 160 5.43 -18.10 -12.08
CA PHE A 160 6.42 -17.21 -12.69
C PHE A 160 7.53 -16.88 -11.69
N PRO A 161 8.45 -17.82 -11.41
CA PRO A 161 9.48 -17.64 -10.40
C PRO A 161 10.47 -16.49 -10.70
N ASP A 162 10.63 -16.16 -11.98
CA ASP A 162 11.54 -15.12 -12.46
C ASP A 162 10.85 -13.79 -12.79
N LEU A 163 9.55 -13.68 -12.56
CA LEU A 163 8.86 -12.39 -12.65
C LEU A 163 9.24 -11.51 -11.47
N VAL A 164 9.80 -10.36 -11.77
CA VAL A 164 10.24 -9.36 -10.81
C VAL A 164 9.42 -8.09 -10.98
N PHE A 165 8.82 -7.64 -9.89
CA PHE A 165 8.19 -6.33 -9.77
C PHE A 165 9.08 -5.44 -8.91
N THR A 166 9.49 -4.30 -9.44
CA THR A 166 10.28 -3.29 -8.72
C THR A 166 9.55 -1.97 -8.79
N GLN A 167 9.39 -1.28 -7.66
CA GLN A 167 8.63 -0.05 -7.56
C GLN A 167 9.37 1.00 -6.75
N TYR A 168 9.34 2.23 -7.26
CA TYR A 168 9.69 3.46 -6.57
C TYR A 168 8.43 4.33 -6.55
N GLN A 169 7.97 4.72 -5.38
CA GLN A 169 6.79 5.58 -5.30
C GLN A 169 6.99 6.68 -4.28
N GLY A 170 6.25 7.73 -4.44
CA GLY A 170 6.20 8.81 -3.48
C GLY A 170 4.87 9.53 -3.51
N SER A 171 4.65 10.28 -2.44
CA SER A 171 3.53 11.20 -2.30
C SER A 171 4.01 12.49 -1.68
N THR A 172 3.54 13.60 -2.22
CA THR A 172 3.71 14.94 -1.66
C THR A 172 2.33 15.51 -1.39
N ALA A 173 2.06 15.95 -0.18
CA ALA A 173 0.74 16.45 0.19
C ALA A 173 0.85 17.67 1.12
N TYR A 174 -0.23 18.47 1.14
CA TYR A 174 -0.30 19.66 1.98
C TYR A 174 -1.52 19.60 2.90
N ASN A 175 -1.28 19.60 4.19
CA ASN A 175 -2.30 19.63 5.23
C ASN A 175 -2.69 21.08 5.54
N PHE A 176 -3.90 21.49 5.18
CA PHE A 176 -4.36 22.88 5.40
C PHE A 176 -4.68 23.18 6.87
N ASN A 177 -5.01 22.17 7.68
CA ASN A 177 -5.35 22.37 9.07
C ASN A 177 -4.28 21.81 10.01
N ALA A 178 -3.45 22.68 10.58
CA ALA A 178 -2.41 22.31 11.54
C ALA A 178 -2.96 21.66 12.85
N SER A 179 -4.27 21.71 13.08
CA SER A 179 -4.93 21.02 14.20
C SER A 179 -5.32 19.57 13.88
N PHE A 180 -5.16 19.14 12.62
CA PHE A 180 -5.37 17.77 12.19
C PHE A 180 -4.02 17.05 12.09
N SER A 181 -3.86 15.94 12.80
CA SER A 181 -2.64 15.13 12.75
C SER A 181 -2.81 13.94 11.79
N VAL A 182 -2.00 13.91 10.74
CA VAL A 182 -1.81 12.73 9.90
C VAL A 182 -1.00 11.67 10.64
N ASN A 183 -0.04 12.11 11.46
CA ASN A 183 0.87 11.25 12.22
C ASN A 183 0.16 10.42 13.30
N ALA A 184 -0.96 10.92 13.82
CA ALA A 184 -1.76 10.17 14.79
C ALA A 184 -2.30 8.84 14.23
N LEU A 185 -2.34 8.69 12.89
CA LEU A 185 -2.86 7.50 12.21
C LEU A 185 -1.78 6.71 11.47
N SER A 186 -0.81 7.40 10.88
CA SER A 186 0.18 6.77 9.98
C SER A 186 1.41 6.27 10.72
N THR A 187 1.99 7.09 11.58
CA THR A 187 3.27 6.83 12.26
C THR A 187 3.15 6.73 13.77
N LEU A 188 1.98 7.09 14.32
CA LEU A 188 1.67 7.11 15.74
C LEU A 188 2.67 7.94 16.57
N SER A 189 3.29 8.94 15.95
CA SER A 189 4.24 9.87 16.58
C SER A 189 3.57 11.12 17.15
N GLU A 190 2.24 11.21 17.07
CA GLU A 190 1.41 12.27 17.63
C GLU A 190 0.11 11.68 18.18
N ARG A 191 -0.47 12.35 19.17
CA ARG A 191 -1.82 12.06 19.67
C ARG A 191 -2.78 13.15 19.26
N GLN A 192 -3.88 12.79 18.61
CA GLN A 192 -5.00 13.69 18.38
C GLN A 192 -5.86 13.73 19.63
N LEU A 193 -5.93 14.87 20.32
CA LEU A 193 -6.68 15.03 21.59
C LEU A 193 -8.11 15.53 21.40
N LYS A 194 -8.38 16.24 20.30
CA LYS A 194 -9.71 16.73 19.91
C LYS A 194 -9.99 16.41 18.47
N SER A 195 -11.25 16.17 18.15
CA SER A 195 -11.68 15.93 16.78
C SER A 195 -11.27 17.07 15.86
N ALA A 196 -10.74 16.72 14.70
CA ALA A 196 -10.35 17.67 13.68
C ALA A 196 -10.35 16.99 12.31
N GLY A 197 -10.50 17.80 11.26
CA GLY A 197 -10.37 17.35 9.89
C GLY A 197 -9.56 18.34 9.07
N SER A 198 -9.09 17.89 7.90
CA SER A 198 -8.34 18.72 6.98
C SER A 198 -8.62 18.35 5.53
N PHE A 199 -8.62 19.38 4.69
CA PHE A 199 -8.48 19.23 3.26
C PHE A 199 -7.00 19.03 2.94
N ILE A 200 -6.68 18.01 2.12
CA ILE A 200 -5.31 17.62 1.81
C ILE A 200 -5.19 17.38 0.29
N PRO A 201 -4.74 18.35 -0.48
CA PRO A 201 -4.30 18.12 -1.85
C PRO A 201 -3.02 17.29 -1.85
N GLN A 202 -2.88 16.44 -2.88
CA GLN A 202 -1.76 15.52 -2.99
C GLN A 202 -1.31 15.29 -4.42
N LEU A 203 -0.01 15.12 -4.59
CA LEU A 203 0.64 14.63 -5.79
C LEU A 203 1.17 13.23 -5.49
N LEU A 204 0.75 12.25 -6.29
CA LEU A 204 1.22 10.88 -6.19
C LEU A 204 2.02 10.56 -7.43
N TYR A 205 3.17 9.94 -7.25
CA TYR A 205 4.03 9.53 -8.35
C TYR A 205 4.60 8.15 -8.08
N ARG A 206 4.63 7.33 -9.12
CA ARG A 206 5.08 5.95 -9.04
C ARG A 206 5.78 5.55 -10.33
N TYR A 207 7.02 5.08 -10.20
CA TYR A 207 7.77 4.44 -11.26
C TYR A 207 7.91 2.96 -10.92
N TYR A 208 7.47 2.09 -11.82
CA TYR A 208 7.56 0.66 -11.56
C TYR A 208 7.89 -0.14 -12.81
N ILE A 209 8.57 -1.26 -12.59
CA ILE A 209 9.05 -2.18 -13.61
C ILE A 209 8.53 -3.56 -13.25
N ASN A 210 7.82 -4.19 -14.18
CA ASN A 210 7.46 -5.59 -14.17
C ASN A 210 8.27 -6.30 -15.24
N ASP A 211 9.14 -7.22 -14.87
CA ASP A 211 10.09 -7.87 -15.77
C ASP A 211 10.10 -9.38 -15.54
N ASN A 212 9.59 -10.13 -16.49
CA ASN A 212 9.80 -11.57 -16.51
C ASN A 212 11.20 -11.87 -17.04
N LYS A 213 12.11 -12.27 -16.16
CA LYS A 213 13.53 -12.50 -16.48
C LYS A 213 13.81 -13.92 -17.01
N ALA A 214 12.80 -14.78 -17.07
CA ALA A 214 12.96 -16.09 -17.69
C ALA A 214 13.36 -15.93 -19.17
N ALA A 215 14.14 -16.84 -19.69
CA ALA A 215 14.37 -16.91 -21.13
C ALA A 215 13.06 -17.26 -21.86
N PRO A 216 12.69 -16.58 -22.96
CA PRO A 216 11.53 -16.97 -23.74
C PRO A 216 11.74 -18.38 -24.32
N ALA A 217 10.72 -19.22 -24.24
CA ALA A 217 10.74 -20.52 -24.93
C ALA A 217 10.80 -20.32 -26.45
N PRO A 218 11.31 -21.31 -27.22
CA PRO A 218 11.22 -21.29 -28.69
C PRO A 218 9.77 -21.07 -29.13
N GLY A 219 9.54 -20.10 -30.02
CA GLY A 219 8.19 -19.71 -30.45
C GLY A 219 7.36 -18.91 -29.42
N GLY A 220 7.86 -18.74 -28.20
CA GLY A 220 7.23 -17.96 -27.15
C GLY A 220 7.78 -16.55 -27.00
N SER A 221 7.26 -15.81 -26.04
CA SER A 221 7.74 -14.47 -25.69
C SER A 221 7.62 -14.22 -24.19
N ASN A 222 8.40 -13.26 -23.70
CA ASN A 222 8.20 -12.65 -22.40
C ASN A 222 8.21 -11.12 -22.49
N GLN A 223 7.79 -10.46 -21.44
CA GLN A 223 7.62 -9.01 -21.47
C GLN A 223 8.30 -8.34 -20.27
N LYS A 224 8.79 -7.13 -20.55
CA LYS A 224 9.17 -6.12 -19.56
C LYS A 224 8.32 -4.89 -19.75
N GLY A 225 7.57 -4.51 -18.72
CA GLY A 225 6.85 -3.25 -18.65
C GLY A 225 7.61 -2.24 -17.78
N THR A 226 7.75 -1.02 -18.28
CA THR A 226 8.29 0.11 -17.51
C THR A 226 7.23 1.20 -17.49
N ASN A 227 6.82 1.63 -16.30
CA ASN A 227 5.65 2.48 -16.13
C ASN A 227 5.98 3.68 -15.24
N LEU A 228 5.48 4.85 -15.63
CA LEU A 228 5.48 6.07 -14.84
C LEU A 228 4.03 6.52 -14.64
N GLU A 229 3.59 6.59 -13.39
CA GLU A 229 2.26 7.04 -12.99
C GLU A 229 2.38 8.36 -12.25
N ILE A 230 1.61 9.36 -12.64
CA ILE A 230 1.54 10.67 -11.99
C ILE A 230 0.07 11.02 -11.82
N LEU A 231 -0.34 11.22 -10.56
CA LEU A 231 -1.72 11.55 -10.19
C LEU A 231 -1.74 12.81 -9.34
N LEU A 232 -2.68 13.68 -9.63
CA LEU A 232 -3.08 14.80 -8.80
C LEU A 232 -4.44 14.49 -8.16
N GLY A 233 -4.58 14.83 -6.90
CA GLY A 233 -5.83 14.65 -6.19
C GLY A 233 -5.94 15.53 -4.98
N ALA A 234 -7.09 15.46 -4.35
CA ALA A 234 -7.34 16.13 -3.08
C ALA A 234 -8.35 15.32 -2.28
N GLY A 235 -8.15 15.29 -0.98
CA GLY A 235 -9.02 14.56 -0.08
C GLY A 235 -9.46 15.37 1.12
N TYR A 236 -10.48 14.88 1.79
CA TYR A 236 -10.84 15.33 3.11
C TYR A 236 -10.72 14.18 4.10
N PHE A 237 -10.01 14.42 5.20
CA PHE A 237 -9.74 13.45 6.22
C PHE A 237 -10.19 14.00 7.57
N TYR A 238 -10.79 13.18 8.40
CA TYR A 238 -11.31 13.57 9.69
C TYR A 238 -11.00 12.53 10.77
N ASN A 239 -10.51 13.00 11.92
CA ASN A 239 -10.26 12.22 13.11
C ASN A 239 -11.31 12.57 14.17
N PHE A 240 -12.20 11.64 14.48
CA PHE A 240 -13.13 11.72 15.60
C PHE A 240 -12.40 11.24 16.85
N VAL A 241 -12.37 12.06 17.90
CA VAL A 241 -11.72 11.71 19.17
C VAL A 241 -12.74 11.71 20.29
N LEU A 242 -12.78 10.60 21.03
CA LEU A 242 -13.64 10.42 22.18
C LEU A 242 -12.76 10.24 23.43
N GLN A 243 -13.04 11.07 24.47
CA GLN A 243 -12.34 11.02 25.76
C GLN A 243 -10.80 11.07 25.65
N GLN A 244 -10.27 11.73 24.61
CA GLN A 244 -8.83 11.85 24.33
C GLN A 244 -8.06 10.51 24.21
N ARG A 245 -8.76 9.39 24.16
CA ARG A 245 -8.17 8.03 24.14
C ARG A 245 -8.63 7.18 22.95
N TRP A 246 -9.90 7.26 22.63
CA TRP A 246 -10.47 6.53 21.51
C TRP A 246 -10.55 7.42 20.30
N TYR A 247 -10.24 6.89 19.13
CA TYR A 247 -10.44 7.63 17.91
C TYR A 247 -11.04 6.76 16.80
N ALA A 248 -11.78 7.41 15.93
CA ALA A 248 -12.18 6.88 14.63
C ALA A 248 -11.71 7.85 13.56
N ALA A 249 -11.21 7.34 12.46
CA ALA A 249 -10.72 8.13 11.35
C ALA A 249 -11.44 7.75 10.08
N LEU A 250 -11.84 8.74 9.32
CA LEU A 250 -12.42 8.58 7.99
C LEU A 250 -11.78 9.57 7.03
N GLY A 251 -11.63 9.16 5.79
CA GLY A 251 -11.16 10.06 4.75
C GLY A 251 -11.25 9.44 3.36
N MET A 252 -11.37 10.30 2.37
CA MET A 252 -11.34 9.92 0.97
C MET A 252 -10.62 10.97 0.15
N ALA A 253 -9.94 10.52 -0.91
CA ALA A 253 -9.24 11.37 -1.86
C ALA A 253 -9.40 10.82 -3.28
N PRO A 254 -10.22 11.44 -4.13
CA PRO A 254 -10.19 11.20 -5.55
C PRO A 254 -8.89 11.75 -6.15
N ASN A 255 -8.30 10.97 -7.05
CA ASN A 255 -7.08 11.30 -7.77
C ASN A 255 -7.28 11.03 -9.26
N ALA A 256 -6.70 11.87 -10.11
CA ALA A 256 -6.73 11.73 -11.56
C ALA A 256 -5.35 12.01 -12.15
N GLY A 257 -5.02 11.35 -13.25
CA GLY A 257 -3.75 11.56 -13.93
C GLY A 257 -3.47 10.56 -15.02
N TYR A 258 -2.20 10.35 -15.30
CA TYR A 258 -1.77 9.51 -16.41
C TYR A 258 -0.78 8.45 -15.97
N ILE A 259 -0.84 7.32 -16.64
CA ILE A 259 0.18 6.29 -16.64
C ILE A 259 0.81 6.24 -18.04
N PHE A 260 2.12 6.36 -18.08
CA PHE A 260 2.95 6.21 -19.27
C PHE A 260 3.64 4.87 -19.19
N SER A 261 3.38 3.99 -20.16
CA SER A 261 3.89 2.62 -20.17
C SER A 261 4.75 2.39 -21.41
N ARG A 262 5.92 1.80 -21.20
CA ARG A 262 6.77 1.23 -22.25
C ARG A 262 6.84 -0.27 -22.08
N ILE A 263 6.40 -1.00 -23.07
CA ILE A 263 6.41 -2.47 -23.10
C ILE A 263 7.52 -2.91 -24.04
N THR A 264 8.37 -3.81 -23.58
CA THR A 264 9.38 -4.50 -24.40
C THR A 264 9.04 -5.98 -24.39
N THR A 265 8.72 -6.53 -25.56
CA THR A 265 8.50 -7.96 -25.78
C THR A 265 9.78 -8.58 -26.31
N ARG A 266 10.23 -9.64 -25.66
CA ARG A 266 11.40 -10.44 -26.07
C ARG A 266 10.89 -11.76 -26.62
N TYR A 267 11.24 -12.10 -27.85
CA TYR A 267 10.83 -13.32 -28.52
C TYR A 267 11.90 -14.39 -28.39
N GLY A 268 11.50 -15.68 -28.47
CA GLY A 268 12.42 -16.83 -28.42
C GLY A 268 13.40 -16.92 -29.57
N ASN A 269 13.18 -16.20 -30.68
CA ASN A 269 14.12 -16.06 -31.79
C ASN A 269 15.19 -14.96 -31.58
N GLY A 270 15.23 -14.35 -30.42
CA GLY A 270 16.17 -13.26 -30.05
C GLY A 270 15.75 -11.86 -30.52
N THR A 271 14.64 -11.70 -31.22
CA THR A 271 14.14 -10.39 -31.62
C THR A 271 13.41 -9.69 -30.45
N THR A 272 13.26 -8.37 -30.54
CA THR A 272 12.52 -7.58 -29.55
C THR A 272 11.53 -6.64 -30.24
N GLY A 273 10.30 -6.58 -29.67
CA GLY A 273 9.29 -5.58 -30.02
C GLY A 273 9.19 -4.53 -28.92
N LYS A 274 8.88 -3.29 -29.26
CA LYS A 274 8.65 -2.20 -28.31
C LYS A 274 7.33 -1.52 -28.61
N GLY A 275 6.57 -1.21 -27.55
CA GLY A 275 5.34 -0.44 -27.62
C GLY A 275 5.31 0.60 -26.51
N ASN A 276 4.70 1.76 -26.78
CA ASN A 276 4.46 2.80 -25.79
C ASN A 276 2.96 3.08 -25.74
N GLN A 277 2.45 3.37 -24.57
CA GLN A 277 1.07 3.79 -24.39
C GLN A 277 0.96 4.80 -23.24
N ALA A 278 -0.05 5.64 -23.31
CA ALA A 278 -0.41 6.56 -22.23
C ALA A 278 -1.91 6.41 -21.97
N ASN A 279 -2.28 6.18 -20.71
CA ASN A 279 -3.67 6.01 -20.32
C ASN A 279 -4.01 7.00 -19.22
N PHE A 280 -5.20 7.60 -19.33
CA PHE A 280 -5.77 8.37 -18.25
C PHE A 280 -6.32 7.43 -17.19
N ILE A 281 -6.02 7.70 -15.92
CA ILE A 281 -6.49 6.88 -14.81
C ILE A 281 -7.15 7.74 -13.75
N LEU A 282 -8.19 7.18 -13.15
CA LEU A 282 -8.83 7.68 -11.95
C LEU A 282 -8.56 6.71 -10.81
N ARG A 283 -8.29 7.22 -9.62
CA ARG A 283 -8.10 6.43 -8.41
C ARG A 283 -8.82 7.08 -7.24
N LEU A 284 -9.58 6.30 -6.49
CA LEU A 284 -10.16 6.72 -5.23
C LEU A 284 -9.39 6.07 -4.10
N ASP A 285 -8.76 6.87 -3.25
CA ASP A 285 -8.16 6.43 -2.01
C ASP A 285 -9.16 6.69 -0.87
N ALA A 286 -9.60 5.65 -0.17
CA ALA A 286 -10.46 5.76 0.99
C ALA A 286 -9.79 5.11 2.20
N ARG A 287 -9.94 5.73 3.37
CA ARG A 287 -9.37 5.25 4.64
C ARG A 287 -10.44 5.27 5.71
N ALA A 288 -10.50 4.21 6.48
CA ALA A 288 -11.30 4.12 7.68
C ALA A 288 -10.48 3.42 8.77
N GLY A 289 -10.56 3.90 9.99
CA GLY A 289 -9.79 3.31 11.08
C GLY A 289 -10.42 3.59 12.43
N ILE A 290 -10.15 2.71 13.37
CA ILE A 290 -10.48 2.87 14.78
C ILE A 290 -9.25 2.51 15.61
N GLY A 291 -9.09 3.14 16.76
CA GLY A 291 -7.96 2.82 17.60
C GLY A 291 -8.06 3.39 19.00
N TYR A 292 -7.13 2.91 19.82
CA TYR A 292 -6.89 3.40 21.15
C TYR A 292 -5.57 4.17 21.18
N ASN A 293 -5.63 5.40 21.65
CA ASN A 293 -4.52 6.34 21.68
C ASN A 293 -4.16 6.67 23.13
N GLY A 294 -3.47 5.75 23.79
CA GLY A 294 -2.98 5.94 25.17
C GLY A 294 -1.69 6.77 25.22
N PRO A 295 -1.24 7.16 26.43
CA PRO A 295 -0.04 7.99 26.59
C PRO A 295 1.28 7.26 26.33
N ARG A 296 1.30 5.93 26.33
CA ARG A 296 2.50 5.09 26.10
C ARG A 296 2.28 3.96 25.15
N PHE A 297 1.04 3.61 24.89
CA PHE A 297 0.68 2.45 24.07
C PHE A 297 -0.45 2.82 23.11
N PHE A 298 -0.26 2.47 21.84
CA PHE A 298 -1.22 2.71 20.78
C PHE A 298 -1.60 1.37 20.12
N ARG A 299 -2.85 1.26 19.75
CA ARG A 299 -3.33 0.16 18.92
C ARG A 299 -4.36 0.69 17.95
N ALA A 300 -4.17 0.38 16.68
CA ALA A 300 -5.09 0.78 15.63
C ALA A 300 -5.41 -0.39 14.71
N CYS A 301 -6.62 -0.38 14.17
CA CYS A 301 -7.02 -1.19 13.04
C CYS A 301 -7.48 -0.23 11.94
N MET A 302 -6.91 -0.34 10.76
CA MET A 302 -7.24 0.51 9.62
C MET A 302 -7.61 -0.33 8.41
N ALA A 303 -8.64 0.09 7.70
CA ALA A 303 -8.98 -0.38 6.37
C ALA A 303 -8.62 0.72 5.36
N VAL A 304 -7.86 0.36 4.34
CA VAL A 304 -7.55 1.24 3.21
C VAL A 304 -8.10 0.57 1.96
N CYS A 305 -8.94 1.28 1.24
CA CYS A 305 -9.50 0.80 -0.02
C CYS A 305 -8.95 1.65 -1.17
N TRP A 306 -8.43 0.99 -2.19
CA TRP A 306 -7.93 1.60 -3.40
C TRP A 306 -8.75 1.05 -4.55
N ASN A 307 -9.61 1.87 -5.11
CA ASN A 307 -10.33 1.47 -6.31
C ASN A 307 -9.61 2.05 -7.53
N ARG A 308 -9.00 1.17 -8.34
CA ARG A 308 -8.60 1.50 -9.71
C ARG A 308 -9.75 1.04 -10.60
N PRO A 309 -10.46 1.93 -11.28
CA PRO A 309 -11.32 1.52 -12.37
C PRO A 309 -10.45 0.72 -13.34
N SER A 310 -10.91 -0.48 -13.70
CA SER A 310 -10.20 -1.38 -14.60
C SER A 310 -9.77 -0.60 -15.84
N ASP A 311 -8.46 -0.57 -16.13
CA ASP A 311 -7.91 -0.03 -17.36
C ASP A 311 -8.68 -0.62 -18.52
N LYS A 312 -9.50 0.21 -19.18
CA LYS A 312 -9.98 -0.11 -20.51
C LYS A 312 -8.75 -0.01 -21.39
N VAL A 313 -8.09 -1.15 -21.62
CA VAL A 313 -7.10 -1.26 -22.68
C VAL A 313 -7.84 -0.92 -23.96
N ASN A 314 -7.64 0.30 -24.45
CA ASN A 314 -8.13 0.68 -25.75
C ASN A 314 -7.46 -0.24 -26.78
N ARG A 315 -8.31 -0.86 -27.58
CA ARG A 315 -8.01 -1.73 -28.70
C ARG A 315 -6.96 -1.07 -29.62
N MET A 316 -5.93 -1.77 -29.93
CA MET A 316 -5.35 -1.75 -31.28
C MET A 316 -6.03 -2.80 -32.13
#